data_c2fcfd17c215f088272d1e19b39e26a2
#
_entry.id   c2fcfd17c215f088272d1e19b39e26a2
#
_cell.length_a   1.000
_cell.length_b   1.000
_cell.length_c   1.000
_cell.angle_alpha   90.00
_cell.angle_beta   90.00
_cell.angle_gamma   90.00
#
_symmetry.space_group_name_H-M   'P 1'
#
loop_
_entity.id
_entity.type
_entity.pdbx_description
1 polymer ?
#
loop_
_entity_poly.entity_id
_entity_poly.type
_entity_poly.pdbx_seq_one_letter_code
_entity_poly.pdbx_strand_id
1 'polypeptide(L)'
;MKRVIYPAVLFVLVAFGLLMIPIRAQASRARDFLNEDEQNKKAPVVQSSLQLKLSGYAQLQAAWKSEDNDTFSIRRARLSLGGQVLKTLKFKIQVDFTRSPVLLDAQAEFTPNQVISLRAGQFLVPFSLENITSSSDLLTINRSQVVEKLAPGRDNGSAGRDLGAAIFGSYSIFDYSIGLFNGAGANKADTNDHKDLAGRLVAHPWQPLSLAFSIYNGRQTVSDSPVLIRRNRYGLELAFSYQRLGLQAEFIRATDDRTEKEGWYTLATYSLLRQKLQLVGRLETINLDRHLPAQKTTIYTAGVNWFLTEKSKLQANYEYHQTASGPDRQAALLLLQLGF
;
A
#
# COMPACT_ATOMS: atom_id res chain seq x y z
N MET A 1 -23.27 -13.58 -23.44
CA MET A 1 -24.18 -13.87 -22.31
C MET A 1 -23.58 -13.28 -21.05
N LYS A 2 -24.20 -12.26 -20.45
CA LYS A 2 -23.71 -11.66 -19.21
C LYS A 2 -23.90 -12.66 -18.07
N ARG A 3 -22.83 -13.21 -17.48
CA ARG A 3 -22.92 -13.99 -16.26
C ARG A 3 -23.30 -13.08 -15.11
N VAL A 4 -24.46 -13.28 -14.52
CA VAL A 4 -24.91 -12.57 -13.33
C VAL A 4 -24.29 -13.28 -12.11
N ILE A 5 -23.50 -12.57 -11.32
CA ILE A 5 -22.72 -13.13 -10.17
C ILE A 5 -23.61 -13.35 -8.91
N TYR A 6 -24.92 -13.54 -9.07
CA TYR A 6 -25.82 -13.76 -7.92
C TYR A 6 -25.47 -14.99 -7.03
N PRO A 7 -25.01 -16.15 -7.57
CA PRO A 7 -24.68 -17.27 -6.69
C PRO A 7 -23.41 -17.09 -5.85
N ALA A 8 -22.44 -16.29 -6.33
CA ALA A 8 -21.18 -16.08 -5.62
C ALA A 8 -21.35 -15.25 -4.33
N VAL A 9 -22.27 -14.28 -4.32
CA VAL A 9 -22.56 -13.46 -3.15
C VAL A 9 -23.17 -14.28 -2.03
N LEU A 10 -24.02 -15.26 -2.37
CA LEU A 10 -24.66 -16.16 -1.40
C LEU A 10 -23.64 -17.13 -0.79
N PHE A 11 -22.66 -17.60 -1.57
CA PHE A 11 -21.61 -18.50 -1.09
C PHE A 11 -20.63 -17.81 -0.14
N VAL A 12 -20.34 -16.52 -0.37
CA VAL A 12 -19.50 -15.70 0.52
C VAL A 12 -20.17 -15.52 1.90
N LEU A 13 -21.50 -15.36 1.94
CA LEU A 13 -22.24 -15.23 3.20
C LEU A 13 -22.33 -16.57 3.96
N VAL A 14 -22.40 -17.69 3.27
CA VAL A 14 -22.41 -19.03 3.89
C VAL A 14 -21.01 -19.44 4.40
N ALA A 15 -19.93 -19.10 3.68
CA ALA A 15 -18.56 -19.33 4.15
C ALA A 15 -18.23 -18.54 5.42
N PHE A 16 -18.84 -17.36 5.60
CA PHE A 16 -18.71 -16.54 6.82
C PHE A 16 -19.35 -17.21 8.05
N GLY A 17 -20.39 -18.05 7.86
CA GLY A 17 -21.11 -18.71 8.95
C GLY A 17 -20.44 -19.99 9.47
N LEU A 18 -19.61 -20.67 8.65
CA LEU A 18 -19.02 -21.97 8.98
C LEU A 18 -17.66 -21.89 9.72
N LEU A 19 -17.06 -20.70 9.87
CA LEU A 19 -15.75 -20.48 10.52
C LEU A 19 -15.83 -20.17 12.02
N MET A 20 -16.99 -20.37 12.65
CA MET A 20 -17.21 -20.09 14.09
C MET A 20 -16.85 -21.27 15.01
N ILE A 21 -15.84 -22.07 14.70
CA ILE A 21 -15.35 -23.11 15.62
C ILE A 21 -14.13 -22.54 16.38
N PRO A 22 -14.15 -22.45 17.71
CA PRO A 22 -13.03 -21.93 18.49
C PRO A 22 -11.87 -22.92 18.49
N ILE A 23 -10.80 -22.63 17.75
CA ILE A 23 -9.55 -23.37 17.83
C ILE A 23 -8.80 -22.88 19.08
N ARG A 24 -8.76 -23.70 20.12
CA ARG A 24 -7.81 -23.55 21.24
C ARG A 24 -6.42 -23.91 20.73
N ALA A 25 -5.56 -22.91 20.58
CA ALA A 25 -4.15 -23.11 20.23
C ALA A 25 -3.39 -23.66 21.44
N GLN A 26 -2.82 -24.87 21.29
CA GLN A 26 -1.75 -25.36 22.15
C GLN A 26 -0.42 -24.75 21.66
N ALA A 27 0.08 -23.77 22.41
CA ALA A 27 1.42 -23.23 22.22
C ALA A 27 2.36 -23.90 23.26
N SER A 28 2.96 -25.01 22.90
CA SER A 28 4.14 -25.53 23.60
C SER A 28 5.02 -26.32 22.65
N ARG A 29 6.31 -26.01 22.60
CA ARG A 29 7.43 -26.63 21.88
C ARG A 29 7.94 -25.87 20.67
N ALA A 30 8.60 -24.77 20.89
CA ALA A 30 9.59 -24.17 19.99
C ALA A 30 10.68 -23.40 20.75
N ARG A 31 11.18 -23.98 21.87
CA ARG A 31 12.25 -23.33 22.68
C ARG A 31 13.59 -24.08 22.71
N ASP A 32 13.74 -25.23 22.05
CA ASP A 32 14.89 -26.11 22.25
C ASP A 32 15.86 -26.18 21.07
N PHE A 33 15.86 -25.23 20.13
CA PHE A 33 16.76 -25.27 18.96
C PHE A 33 17.78 -24.13 18.85
N LEU A 34 18.02 -23.35 19.90
CA LEU A 34 18.97 -22.22 19.83
C LEU A 34 20.02 -22.22 20.98
N ASN A 35 20.53 -23.37 21.34
CA ASN A 35 21.71 -23.44 22.23
C ASN A 35 22.68 -24.49 21.72
N GLU A 36 23.54 -24.11 20.77
CA GLU A 36 24.87 -24.69 20.55
C GLU A 36 25.61 -23.85 19.51
N ASP A 37 26.52 -23.01 19.97
CA ASP A 37 27.83 -22.64 19.41
C ASP A 37 28.31 -21.31 19.98
N GLU A 38 28.67 -21.30 21.26
CA GLU A 38 29.60 -20.33 21.81
C GLU A 38 30.95 -21.00 22.06
N GLN A 39 31.90 -20.73 21.18
CA GLN A 39 33.33 -20.53 21.54
C GLN A 39 34.15 -20.19 20.29
N ASN A 40 34.47 -18.95 20.05
CA ASN A 40 35.83 -18.42 19.88
C ASN A 40 35.86 -17.13 19.02
N LYS A 41 36.59 -16.17 19.57
CA LYS A 41 37.27 -14.98 19.00
C LYS A 41 36.65 -13.62 19.32
N LYS A 42 37.25 -12.98 20.35
CA LYS A 42 37.05 -11.59 20.71
C LYS A 42 37.57 -10.65 19.63
N ALA A 43 36.68 -10.18 18.75
CA ALA A 43 36.82 -8.87 18.16
C ALA A 43 36.25 -7.83 19.16
N PRO A 44 36.67 -6.55 19.13
CA PRO A 44 36.11 -5.54 20.02
C PRO A 44 34.60 -5.44 19.77
N VAL A 45 33.83 -6.03 20.64
CA VAL A 45 32.37 -5.98 20.58
C VAL A 45 31.99 -4.57 20.98
N VAL A 46 31.72 -3.72 19.97
CA VAL A 46 30.78 -2.65 20.19
C VAL A 46 29.49 -3.34 20.62
N GLN A 47 29.14 -3.25 21.90
CA GLN A 47 27.89 -3.78 22.46
C GLN A 47 26.73 -2.99 21.83
N SER A 48 26.43 -3.24 20.58
CA SER A 48 25.21 -2.81 19.92
C SER A 48 24.14 -3.81 20.33
N SER A 49 23.20 -3.39 21.14
CA SER A 49 21.99 -4.16 21.39
C SER A 49 21.16 -4.18 20.11
N LEU A 50 21.58 -4.96 19.11
CA LEU A 50 20.87 -5.12 17.86
C LEU A 50 19.49 -5.71 18.17
N GLN A 51 18.46 -4.87 18.07
CA GLN A 51 17.09 -5.32 18.21
C GLN A 51 16.55 -5.66 16.84
N LEU A 52 16.32 -6.94 16.59
CA LEU A 52 15.71 -7.42 15.35
C LEU A 52 14.21 -7.64 15.55
N LYS A 53 13.42 -7.25 14.55
CA LYS A 53 11.99 -7.51 14.48
C LYS A 53 11.68 -8.19 13.15
N LEU A 54 11.23 -9.42 13.23
CA LEU A 54 10.69 -10.17 12.09
C LEU A 54 9.17 -10.03 12.09
N SER A 55 8.58 -9.77 10.93
CA SER A 55 7.14 -9.74 10.73
C SER A 55 6.82 -10.15 9.30
N GLY A 56 5.62 -10.62 9.08
CA GLY A 56 5.22 -11.05 7.75
C GLY A 56 3.73 -11.30 7.64
N TYR A 57 3.28 -11.52 6.41
CA TYR A 57 1.92 -11.95 6.14
C TYR A 57 1.80 -12.64 4.78
N ALA A 58 0.82 -13.54 4.70
CA ALA A 58 0.34 -14.12 3.46
C ALA A 58 -1.10 -13.68 3.19
N GLN A 59 -1.44 -13.47 1.92
CA GLN A 59 -2.78 -13.15 1.47
C GLN A 59 -3.22 -14.15 0.41
N LEU A 60 -4.25 -14.94 0.74
CA LEU A 60 -4.91 -15.88 -0.16
C LEU A 60 -6.17 -15.21 -0.69
N GLN A 61 -6.39 -15.24 -1.99
CA GLN A 61 -7.52 -14.58 -2.64
C GLN A 61 -8.29 -15.56 -3.52
N ALA A 62 -9.62 -15.46 -3.45
CA ALA A 62 -10.54 -15.96 -4.46
C ALA A 62 -11.17 -14.76 -5.18
N ALA A 63 -11.30 -14.84 -6.49
CA ALA A 63 -11.91 -13.80 -7.31
C ALA A 63 -12.85 -14.42 -8.35
N TRP A 64 -14.06 -13.87 -8.43
CA TRP A 64 -15.08 -14.17 -9.41
C TRP A 64 -15.33 -12.91 -10.23
N LYS A 65 -15.21 -13.01 -11.55
CA LYS A 65 -15.26 -11.85 -12.44
C LYS A 65 -16.22 -12.07 -13.61
N SER A 66 -16.89 -11.01 -14.06
CA SER A 66 -17.87 -11.11 -15.15
C SER A 66 -17.24 -11.34 -16.53
N GLU A 67 -15.99 -10.89 -16.73
CA GLU A 67 -15.33 -10.90 -18.04
C GLU A 67 -13.95 -11.58 -18.03
N ASP A 68 -13.63 -12.29 -16.94
CA ASP A 68 -12.35 -12.97 -16.77
C ASP A 68 -12.61 -14.31 -16.07
N ASN A 69 -11.61 -15.20 -16.03
CA ASN A 69 -11.75 -16.48 -15.35
C ASN A 69 -11.79 -16.28 -13.83
N ASP A 70 -12.63 -17.11 -13.20
CA ASP A 70 -12.61 -17.26 -11.75
C ASP A 70 -11.27 -17.86 -11.32
N THR A 71 -10.69 -17.34 -10.22
CA THR A 71 -9.34 -17.74 -9.84
C THR A 71 -9.10 -17.76 -8.34
N PHE A 72 -8.26 -18.69 -7.90
CA PHE A 72 -7.59 -18.65 -6.62
C PHE A 72 -6.14 -18.21 -6.82
N SER A 73 -5.62 -17.36 -5.93
CA SER A 73 -4.25 -16.86 -6.04
C SER A 73 -3.64 -16.59 -4.68
N ILE A 74 -2.30 -16.68 -4.61
CA ILE A 74 -1.52 -16.08 -3.54
C ILE A 74 -1.25 -14.64 -3.95
N ARG A 75 -2.00 -13.71 -3.37
CA ARG A 75 -1.92 -12.31 -3.73
C ARG A 75 -0.64 -11.65 -3.26
N ARG A 76 -0.19 -12.02 -2.05
CA ARG A 76 1.05 -11.53 -1.43
C ARG A 76 1.59 -12.58 -0.47
N ALA A 77 2.91 -12.69 -0.42
CA ALA A 77 3.65 -13.47 0.58
C ALA A 77 4.86 -12.63 1.01
N ARG A 78 4.70 -11.83 2.07
CA ARG A 78 5.68 -10.82 2.49
C ARG A 78 6.37 -11.17 3.78
N LEU A 79 7.67 -10.91 3.80
CA LEU A 79 8.51 -11.00 4.98
C LEU A 79 9.25 -9.67 5.14
N SER A 80 9.28 -9.14 6.36
CA SER A 80 9.97 -7.91 6.72
C SER A 80 10.91 -8.18 7.87
N LEU A 81 12.19 -7.83 7.70
CA LEU A 81 13.20 -7.76 8.75
C LEU A 81 13.48 -6.29 9.01
N GLY A 82 13.20 -5.83 10.21
CA GLY A 82 13.59 -4.53 10.71
C GLY A 82 14.61 -4.67 11.83
N GLY A 83 15.48 -3.66 11.99
CA GLY A 83 16.43 -3.67 13.08
C GLY A 83 16.85 -2.27 13.49
N GLN A 84 17.24 -2.15 14.77
CA GLN A 84 17.86 -0.96 15.32
C GLN A 84 19.30 -1.27 15.64
N VAL A 85 20.23 -0.66 14.85
CA VAL A 85 21.67 -0.83 15.02
C VAL A 85 22.22 0.11 16.10
N LEU A 86 21.74 1.35 16.11
CA LEU A 86 21.99 2.38 17.11
C LEU A 86 20.65 2.98 17.54
N LYS A 87 20.61 3.69 18.66
CA LYS A 87 19.40 4.40 19.10
C LYS A 87 18.81 5.32 18.01
N THR A 88 19.67 5.84 17.14
CA THR A 88 19.30 6.76 16.06
C THR A 88 19.35 6.13 14.67
N LEU A 89 19.86 4.90 14.51
CA LEU A 89 20.03 4.25 13.21
C LEU A 89 19.24 2.94 13.15
N LYS A 90 18.30 2.90 12.21
CA LYS A 90 17.42 1.76 11.94
C LYS A 90 17.57 1.31 10.49
N PHE A 91 17.21 0.08 10.22
CA PHE A 91 17.09 -0.43 8.85
C PHE A 91 15.81 -1.25 8.68
N LYS A 92 15.39 -1.41 7.44
CA LYS A 92 14.29 -2.29 7.05
C LYS A 92 14.60 -2.96 5.73
N ILE A 93 14.39 -4.26 5.67
CA ILE A 93 14.39 -5.06 4.44
C ILE A 93 13.01 -5.72 4.34
N GLN A 94 12.36 -5.62 3.19
CA GLN A 94 11.08 -6.31 2.93
C GLN A 94 11.12 -6.98 1.57
N VAL A 95 10.65 -8.21 1.53
CA VAL A 95 10.49 -9.00 0.31
C VAL A 95 9.03 -9.41 0.10
N ASP A 96 8.65 -9.64 -1.15
CA ASP A 96 7.36 -10.23 -1.54
C ASP A 96 7.64 -11.38 -2.51
N PHE A 97 7.47 -12.60 -2.05
CA PHE A 97 7.78 -13.81 -2.82
C PHE A 97 6.83 -14.06 -4.00
N THR A 98 5.76 -13.30 -4.12
CA THR A 98 4.84 -13.36 -5.26
C THR A 98 5.25 -12.45 -6.43
N ARG A 99 6.41 -11.78 -6.32
CA ARG A 99 6.90 -10.81 -7.32
C ARG A 99 8.29 -11.16 -7.82
N SER A 100 8.62 -10.63 -8.99
CA SER A 100 9.97 -10.61 -9.52
C SER A 100 10.28 -9.17 -10.02
N PRO A 101 11.33 -8.55 -9.50
CA PRO A 101 12.18 -8.96 -8.38
C PRO A 101 11.43 -8.94 -7.03
N VAL A 102 11.87 -9.78 -6.09
CA VAL A 102 11.20 -9.98 -4.79
C VAL A 102 11.42 -8.83 -3.80
N LEU A 103 12.51 -8.07 -3.94
CA LEU A 103 12.88 -7.00 -3.01
C LEU A 103 11.92 -5.82 -3.15
N LEU A 104 11.26 -5.45 -2.06
CA LEU A 104 10.40 -4.28 -1.98
C LEU A 104 11.08 -3.11 -1.29
N ASP A 105 11.49 -3.28 -0.04
CA ASP A 105 12.17 -2.24 0.72
C ASP A 105 13.58 -2.70 1.09
N ALA A 106 14.56 -1.81 0.95
CA ALA A 106 15.91 -1.91 1.48
C ALA A 106 16.36 -0.51 1.86
N GLN A 107 16.18 -0.13 3.13
CA GLN A 107 16.37 1.24 3.57
C GLN A 107 17.09 1.33 4.89
N ALA A 108 17.83 2.41 5.09
CA ALA A 108 18.38 2.86 6.36
C ALA A 108 17.73 4.19 6.75
N GLU A 109 17.49 4.37 8.05
CA GLU A 109 16.92 5.58 8.62
C GLU A 109 17.82 6.07 9.75
N PHE A 110 18.21 7.33 9.68
CA PHE A 110 18.89 8.05 10.76
C PHE A 110 17.93 9.06 11.37
N THR A 111 17.56 8.85 12.63
CA THR A 111 16.56 9.63 13.37
C THR A 111 17.21 10.22 14.63
N PRO A 112 17.96 11.34 14.53
CA PRO A 112 18.56 11.98 15.68
C PRO A 112 17.54 12.66 16.61
N ASN A 113 16.43 13.13 16.05
CA ASN A 113 15.31 13.71 16.79
C ASN A 113 14.00 13.57 16.00
N GLN A 114 12.89 14.07 16.55
CA GLN A 114 11.56 13.97 15.90
C GLN A 114 11.38 14.95 14.73
N VAL A 115 12.10 16.07 14.76
CA VAL A 115 11.94 17.13 13.76
C VAL A 115 12.63 16.77 12.46
N ILE A 116 13.84 16.21 12.50
CA ILE A 116 14.63 15.89 11.31
C ILE A 116 15.09 14.46 11.38
N SER A 117 14.75 13.69 10.37
CA SER A 117 15.22 12.33 10.11
C SER A 117 15.61 12.17 8.66
N LEU A 118 16.53 11.28 8.37
CA LEU A 118 17.02 10.96 7.04
C LEU A 118 16.70 9.52 6.72
N ARG A 119 16.30 9.26 5.49
CA ARG A 119 16.10 7.90 4.95
C ARG A 119 16.82 7.79 3.62
N ALA A 120 17.49 6.67 3.39
CA ALA A 120 18.14 6.37 2.13
C ALA A 120 17.95 4.89 1.76
N GLY A 121 17.90 4.60 0.45
CA GLY A 121 17.72 3.26 -0.10
C GLY A 121 16.47 3.15 -0.96
N GLN A 122 15.87 1.97 -1.02
CA GLN A 122 14.63 1.70 -1.73
C GLN A 122 13.45 1.67 -0.75
N PHE A 123 12.49 2.56 -0.96
CA PHE A 123 11.31 2.70 -0.09
C PHE A 123 10.13 3.33 -0.84
N LEU A 124 8.97 3.40 -0.16
CA LEU A 124 7.78 4.04 -0.72
C LEU A 124 8.02 5.53 -0.97
N VAL A 125 7.73 5.98 -2.19
CA VAL A 125 7.76 7.42 -2.55
C VAL A 125 6.72 8.15 -1.69
N PRO A 126 7.08 9.27 -1.03
CA PRO A 126 6.19 10.02 -0.16
C PRO A 126 5.14 10.80 -0.95
N PHE A 127 4.12 10.11 -1.40
CA PHE A 127 3.01 10.62 -2.19
C PHE A 127 1.78 9.74 -1.95
N SER A 128 0.60 10.35 -1.71
CA SER A 128 -0.69 9.68 -1.50
C SER A 128 -0.76 8.86 -0.20
N LEU A 129 -1.82 9.03 0.55
CA LEU A 129 -2.12 8.28 1.76
C LEU A 129 -2.19 6.77 1.48
N GLU A 130 -2.99 6.38 0.48
CA GLU A 130 -3.16 4.97 0.18
C GLU A 130 -1.89 4.35 -0.43
N ASN A 131 -1.04 5.15 -1.14
CA ASN A 131 0.25 4.68 -1.62
C ASN A 131 1.18 4.26 -0.48
N ILE A 132 1.30 5.09 0.55
CA ILE A 132 2.18 4.81 1.69
C ILE A 132 1.57 3.85 2.72
N THR A 133 0.27 3.58 2.64
CA THR A 133 -0.41 2.59 3.50
C THR A 133 0.06 1.19 3.16
N SER A 134 0.45 0.42 4.18
CA SER A 134 0.82 -0.99 4.01
C SER A 134 -0.31 -1.78 3.35
N SER A 135 0.04 -2.73 2.49
CA SER A 135 -0.97 -3.58 1.87
C SER A 135 -1.69 -4.51 2.86
N SER A 136 -1.11 -4.75 4.04
CA SER A 136 -1.78 -5.45 5.15
C SER A 136 -2.92 -4.64 5.76
N ASP A 137 -2.82 -3.30 5.69
CA ASP A 137 -3.70 -2.37 6.41
C ASP A 137 -4.78 -1.77 5.50
N LEU A 138 -4.79 -2.15 4.23
CA LEU A 138 -5.83 -1.72 3.29
C LEU A 138 -7.21 -2.11 3.78
N LEU A 139 -8.15 -1.16 3.65
CA LEU A 139 -9.53 -1.33 4.04
C LEU A 139 -10.36 -2.04 2.97
N THR A 140 -9.93 -1.98 1.71
CA THR A 140 -10.45 -2.76 0.59
C THR A 140 -9.39 -3.73 0.06
N ILE A 141 -9.79 -4.82 -0.56
CA ILE A 141 -8.87 -5.83 -1.10
C ILE A 141 -7.97 -5.19 -2.17
N ASN A 142 -8.57 -4.45 -3.10
CA ASN A 142 -7.85 -3.69 -4.12
C ASN A 142 -7.60 -2.26 -3.64
N ARG A 143 -6.40 -1.71 -3.95
CA ARG A 143 -6.19 -0.27 -3.89
C ARG A 143 -7.10 0.44 -4.89
N SER A 144 -7.35 1.73 -4.63
CA SER A 144 -7.97 2.60 -5.62
C SER A 144 -7.18 2.57 -6.93
N GLN A 145 -7.90 2.47 -8.04
CA GLN A 145 -7.30 2.59 -9.37
C GLN A 145 -6.69 3.98 -9.57
N VAL A 146 -7.21 5.01 -8.88
CA VAL A 146 -6.62 6.35 -8.87
C VAL A 146 -5.17 6.28 -8.37
N VAL A 147 -4.93 5.60 -7.26
CA VAL A 147 -3.60 5.45 -6.68
C VAL A 147 -2.74 4.48 -7.51
N GLU A 148 -3.28 3.35 -7.95
CA GLU A 148 -2.53 2.35 -8.74
C GLU A 148 -2.06 2.89 -10.09
N LYS A 149 -2.81 3.82 -10.71
CA LYS A 149 -2.51 4.35 -12.04
C LYS A 149 -1.84 5.71 -12.04
N LEU A 150 -1.99 6.51 -10.96
CA LEU A 150 -1.52 7.89 -10.96
C LEU A 150 -0.41 8.16 -9.93
N ALA A 151 -0.29 7.37 -8.86
CA ALA A 151 0.75 7.60 -7.86
C ALA A 151 2.14 7.17 -8.37
N PRO A 152 3.19 7.95 -8.06
CA PRO A 152 4.56 7.63 -8.45
C PRO A 152 5.01 6.25 -7.94
N GLY A 153 5.72 5.51 -8.78
CA GLY A 153 6.20 4.16 -8.49
C GLY A 153 5.12 3.08 -8.55
N ARG A 154 3.81 3.45 -8.56
CA ARG A 154 2.72 2.51 -8.85
C ARG A 154 2.41 2.46 -10.33
N ASP A 155 2.30 3.61 -10.93
CA ASP A 155 2.05 3.80 -12.36
C ASP A 155 3.09 3.14 -13.27
N ASN A 156 4.28 2.84 -12.75
CA ASN A 156 5.35 2.08 -13.43
C ASN A 156 5.52 0.62 -12.93
N GLY A 157 4.59 0.12 -12.10
CA GLY A 157 4.59 -1.26 -11.61
C GLY A 157 5.52 -1.55 -10.42
N SER A 158 6.18 -0.54 -9.84
CA SER A 158 7.15 -0.67 -8.74
C SER A 158 6.50 -0.69 -7.35
N ALA A 159 5.18 -0.90 -7.27
CA ALA A 159 4.40 -0.95 -6.03
C ALA A 159 4.56 0.30 -5.14
N GLY A 160 4.77 1.47 -5.76
CA GLY A 160 4.92 2.75 -5.08
C GLY A 160 6.33 3.04 -4.57
N ARG A 161 7.33 2.26 -4.99
CA ARG A 161 8.71 2.36 -4.50
C ARG A 161 9.67 2.89 -5.55
N ASP A 162 10.74 3.49 -5.03
CA ASP A 162 11.89 3.90 -5.84
C ASP A 162 13.15 3.96 -4.97
N LEU A 163 14.32 4.02 -5.61
CA LEU A 163 15.61 4.27 -4.98
C LEU A 163 15.79 5.78 -4.79
N GLY A 164 16.17 6.19 -3.58
CA GLY A 164 16.37 7.60 -3.30
C GLY A 164 16.81 7.91 -1.89
N ALA A 165 16.76 9.19 -1.56
CA ALA A 165 16.99 9.72 -0.22
C ALA A 165 15.92 10.75 0.13
N ALA A 166 15.49 10.78 1.39
CA ALA A 166 14.46 11.70 1.87
C ALA A 166 14.80 12.23 3.26
N ILE A 167 14.37 13.46 3.51
CA ILE A 167 14.28 14.07 4.83
C ILE A 167 12.81 14.00 5.25
N PHE A 168 12.56 13.64 6.49
CA PHE A 168 11.21 13.59 7.05
C PHE A 168 11.22 13.94 8.54
N GLY A 169 10.07 14.32 9.07
CA GLY A 169 9.94 14.65 10.48
C GLY A 169 8.56 15.17 10.82
N SER A 170 8.41 15.52 12.12
CA SER A 170 7.19 16.08 12.68
C SER A 170 7.51 17.35 13.43
N TYR A 171 6.72 18.38 13.22
CA TYR A 171 6.81 19.64 13.94
C TYR A 171 5.43 20.24 14.20
N SER A 172 5.09 20.44 15.46
CA SER A 172 3.75 20.90 15.88
C SER A 172 2.64 19.98 15.36
N ILE A 173 1.74 20.51 14.55
CA ILE A 173 0.62 19.77 13.93
C ILE A 173 0.99 19.22 12.55
N PHE A 174 2.24 19.36 12.12
CA PHE A 174 2.66 18.98 10.77
C PHE A 174 3.61 17.78 10.78
N ASP A 175 3.35 16.82 9.88
CA ASP A 175 4.32 15.83 9.43
C ASP A 175 4.75 16.15 8.01
N TYR A 176 6.02 15.98 7.70
CA TYR A 176 6.54 16.25 6.37
C TYR A 176 7.52 15.19 5.90
N SER A 177 7.58 15.00 4.61
CA SER A 177 8.61 14.20 3.94
C SER A 177 8.91 14.80 2.58
N ILE A 178 10.18 14.98 2.26
CA ILE A 178 10.66 15.45 0.96
C ILE A 178 11.89 14.65 0.55
N GLY A 179 11.97 14.21 -0.69
CA GLY A 179 13.07 13.35 -1.16
C GLY A 179 13.34 13.45 -2.64
N LEU A 180 14.53 12.98 -3.00
CA LEU A 180 14.99 12.83 -4.37
C LEU A 180 15.10 11.35 -4.70
N PHE A 181 14.60 10.98 -5.87
CA PHE A 181 14.47 9.60 -6.34
C PHE A 181 15.02 9.44 -7.75
N ASN A 182 15.36 8.22 -8.14
CA ASN A 182 15.81 7.94 -9.50
C ASN A 182 14.69 8.07 -10.57
N GLY A 183 13.42 7.90 -10.19
CA GLY A 183 12.30 7.92 -11.15
C GLY A 183 12.12 6.63 -11.94
N ALA A 184 13.09 5.72 -11.90
CA ALA A 184 13.08 4.45 -12.64
C ALA A 184 12.22 3.36 -11.98
N GLY A 185 11.91 3.52 -10.69
CA GLY A 185 11.16 2.57 -9.87
C GLY A 185 12.06 1.55 -9.17
N ALA A 186 11.41 0.60 -8.47
CA ALA A 186 12.10 -0.36 -7.62
C ALA A 186 13.05 -1.28 -8.39
N ASN A 187 14.22 -1.56 -7.80
CA ASN A 187 15.24 -2.50 -8.30
C ASN A 187 15.79 -2.14 -9.70
N LYS A 188 15.75 -0.87 -10.06
CA LYS A 188 16.27 -0.37 -11.34
C LYS A 188 17.30 0.71 -11.11
N ALA A 189 18.36 0.66 -11.93
CA ALA A 189 19.29 1.77 -12.03
C ALA A 189 18.60 2.98 -12.66
N ASP A 190 19.15 4.16 -12.40
CA ASP A 190 18.69 5.37 -13.07
C ASP A 190 18.91 5.27 -14.58
N THR A 191 17.95 5.76 -15.34
CA THR A 191 17.99 5.74 -16.80
C THR A 191 18.28 7.12 -17.41
N ASN A 192 18.47 8.13 -16.54
CA ASN A 192 18.76 9.51 -16.97
C ASN A 192 19.45 10.26 -15.79
N ASP A 193 20.01 11.45 -16.07
CA ASP A 193 20.74 12.25 -15.08
C ASP A 193 19.82 13.11 -14.19
N HIS A 194 18.50 13.04 -14.37
CA HIS A 194 17.55 13.81 -13.57
C HIS A 194 17.08 13.02 -12.37
N LYS A 195 16.97 13.69 -11.22
CA LYS A 195 16.32 13.13 -10.03
C LYS A 195 14.89 13.65 -9.90
N ASP A 196 14.01 12.76 -9.57
CA ASP A 196 12.61 13.07 -9.35
C ASP A 196 12.43 13.59 -7.93
N LEU A 197 11.75 14.73 -7.78
CA LEU A 197 11.39 15.30 -6.49
C LEU A 197 10.03 14.79 -6.05
N ALA A 198 9.93 14.24 -4.86
CA ALA A 198 8.66 13.91 -4.21
C ALA A 198 8.56 14.60 -2.85
N GLY A 199 7.38 15.11 -2.52
CA GLY A 199 7.12 15.74 -1.24
C GLY A 199 5.68 15.50 -0.77
N ARG A 200 5.52 15.37 0.54
CA ARG A 200 4.22 15.23 1.21
C ARG A 200 4.23 16.00 2.51
N LEU A 201 3.22 16.84 2.72
CA LEU A 201 2.97 17.58 3.95
C LEU A 201 1.59 17.18 4.48
N VAL A 202 1.55 16.81 5.75
CA VAL A 202 0.32 16.44 6.47
C VAL A 202 0.11 17.44 7.59
N ALA A 203 -1.11 17.94 7.72
CA ALA A 203 -1.56 18.73 8.86
C ALA A 203 -2.57 17.93 9.69
N HIS A 204 -2.41 17.97 11.00
CA HIS A 204 -3.32 17.37 11.99
C HIS A 204 -3.98 18.50 12.80
N PRO A 205 -4.92 19.28 12.22
CA PRO A 205 -5.51 20.44 12.88
C PRO A 205 -6.34 20.07 14.10
N TRP A 206 -6.82 18.84 14.10
CA TRP A 206 -7.65 18.26 15.15
C TRP A 206 -7.43 16.74 15.15
N GLN A 207 -7.32 16.09 16.31
CA GLN A 207 -6.89 14.71 16.45
C GLN A 207 -7.57 13.67 15.53
N PRO A 208 -8.91 13.73 15.26
CA PRO A 208 -9.54 12.82 14.29
C PRO A 208 -9.28 13.14 12.82
N LEU A 209 -8.74 14.32 12.47
CA LEU A 209 -8.63 14.81 11.11
C LEU A 209 -7.18 15.00 10.70
N SER A 210 -6.83 14.43 9.54
CA SER A 210 -5.58 14.69 8.84
C SER A 210 -5.89 15.19 7.43
N LEU A 211 -5.22 16.26 7.03
CA LEU A 211 -5.27 16.81 5.68
C LEU A 211 -3.85 16.78 5.11
N ALA A 212 -3.69 16.35 3.87
CA ALA A 212 -2.37 16.33 3.27
C ALA A 212 -2.36 16.85 1.83
N PHE A 213 -1.19 17.36 1.47
CA PHE A 213 -0.83 17.75 0.12
C PHE A 213 0.44 17.01 -0.29
N SER A 214 0.41 16.46 -1.50
CA SER A 214 1.53 15.72 -2.09
C SER A 214 1.92 16.31 -3.44
N ILE A 215 3.21 16.36 -3.71
CA ILE A 215 3.77 16.78 -5.00
C ILE A 215 4.76 15.73 -5.52
N TYR A 216 4.84 15.63 -6.83
CA TYR A 216 5.88 14.88 -7.52
C TYR A 216 6.22 15.59 -8.83
N ASN A 217 7.51 15.81 -9.05
CA ASN A 217 8.05 16.38 -10.28
C ASN A 217 9.21 15.50 -10.74
N GLY A 218 9.04 14.89 -11.90
CA GLY A 218 9.99 13.92 -12.41
C GLY A 218 10.11 13.89 -13.92
N ARG A 219 11.01 13.03 -14.38
CA ARG A 219 11.24 12.74 -15.78
C ARG A 219 11.47 11.25 -15.98
N GLN A 220 10.92 10.72 -17.05
CA GLN A 220 11.09 9.32 -17.44
C GLN A 220 11.63 9.22 -18.85
N THR A 221 12.65 8.38 -19.04
CA THR A 221 13.10 7.98 -20.35
C THR A 221 12.06 7.05 -20.99
N VAL A 222 11.67 7.34 -22.22
CA VAL A 222 10.84 6.42 -22.99
C VAL A 222 11.68 5.22 -23.39
N SER A 223 11.16 4.00 -23.24
CA SER A 223 11.87 2.78 -23.64
C SER A 223 12.36 2.89 -25.10
N ASP A 224 13.62 2.55 -25.30
CA ASP A 224 14.29 2.55 -26.61
C ASP A 224 14.37 3.91 -27.32
N SER A 225 14.22 5.01 -26.58
CA SER A 225 14.30 6.37 -27.13
C SER A 225 15.07 7.29 -26.16
N PRO A 226 15.87 8.25 -26.66
CA PRO A 226 16.48 9.28 -25.82
C PRO A 226 15.50 10.35 -25.33
N VAL A 227 14.22 10.20 -25.63
CA VAL A 227 13.19 11.20 -25.28
C VAL A 227 12.87 11.10 -23.81
N LEU A 228 12.97 12.25 -23.13
CA LEU A 228 12.55 12.42 -21.73
C LEU A 228 11.16 13.04 -21.69
N ILE A 229 10.21 12.35 -21.08
CA ILE A 229 8.87 12.90 -20.81
C ILE A 229 8.82 13.44 -19.38
N ARG A 230 8.12 14.57 -19.20
CA ARG A 230 7.84 15.13 -17.87
C ARG A 230 6.74 14.31 -17.21
N ARG A 231 6.90 14.12 -15.88
CA ARG A 231 5.92 13.43 -15.03
C ARG A 231 5.64 14.26 -13.80
N ASN A 232 4.53 14.98 -13.80
CA ASN A 232 4.12 15.80 -12.67
C ASN A 232 2.87 15.24 -12.02
N ARG A 233 2.81 15.28 -10.69
CA ARG A 233 1.67 14.81 -9.89
C ARG A 233 1.38 15.79 -8.77
N TYR A 234 0.11 16.00 -8.50
CA TYR A 234 -0.41 16.72 -7.33
C TYR A 234 -1.45 15.84 -6.66
N GLY A 235 -1.37 15.75 -5.33
CA GLY A 235 -2.32 14.99 -4.52
C GLY A 235 -2.91 15.84 -3.40
N LEU A 236 -4.21 15.71 -3.17
CA LEU A 236 -4.90 16.20 -1.98
C LEU A 236 -5.48 15.00 -1.24
N GLU A 237 -5.34 14.99 0.08
CA GLU A 237 -5.69 13.85 0.90
C GLU A 237 -6.46 14.30 2.14
N LEU A 238 -7.45 13.53 2.51
CA LEU A 238 -8.20 13.67 3.74
C LEU A 238 -8.30 12.30 4.42
N ALA A 239 -8.03 12.25 5.72
CA ALA A 239 -8.34 11.11 6.57
C ALA A 239 -9.03 11.60 7.84
N PHE A 240 -10.15 10.98 8.17
CA PHE A 240 -10.92 11.26 9.37
C PHE A 240 -11.30 9.96 10.06
N SER A 241 -11.11 9.89 11.36
CA SER A 241 -11.48 8.71 12.15
C SER A 241 -12.04 9.14 13.49
N TYR A 242 -13.32 8.94 13.68
CA TYR A 242 -14.00 9.29 14.92
C TYR A 242 -14.95 8.17 15.37
N GLN A 243 -14.72 7.64 16.57
CA GLN A 243 -15.50 6.55 17.16
C GLN A 243 -15.55 5.29 16.29
N ARG A 244 -16.67 5.09 15.57
CA ARG A 244 -16.91 3.93 14.69
C ARG A 244 -16.79 4.28 13.21
N LEU A 245 -16.72 5.57 12.90
CA LEU A 245 -16.69 6.10 11.55
C LEU A 245 -15.25 6.38 11.12
N GLY A 246 -14.89 5.90 9.94
CA GLY A 246 -13.68 6.28 9.22
C GLY A 246 -14.04 6.83 7.85
N LEU A 247 -13.33 7.87 7.43
CA LEU A 247 -13.46 8.46 6.10
C LEU A 247 -12.05 8.72 5.54
N GLN A 248 -11.84 8.35 4.28
CA GLN A 248 -10.65 8.69 3.51
C GLN A 248 -11.07 9.23 2.16
N ALA A 249 -10.40 10.26 1.68
CA ALA A 249 -10.58 10.76 0.34
C ALA A 249 -9.24 11.22 -0.22
N GLU A 250 -9.01 10.95 -1.49
CA GLU A 250 -7.85 11.47 -2.22
C GLU A 250 -8.27 11.97 -3.60
N PHE A 251 -7.63 13.02 -4.04
CA PHE A 251 -7.67 13.52 -5.40
C PHE A 251 -6.23 13.55 -5.94
N ILE A 252 -6.00 13.00 -7.13
CA ILE A 252 -4.70 13.03 -7.81
C ILE A 252 -4.89 13.57 -9.21
N ARG A 253 -4.09 14.59 -9.54
CA ARG A 253 -3.89 15.07 -10.90
C ARG A 253 -2.49 14.74 -11.36
N ALA A 254 -2.38 14.21 -12.57
CA ALA A 254 -1.14 13.76 -13.17
C ALA A 254 -1.00 14.35 -14.59
N THR A 255 0.23 14.68 -14.95
CA THR A 255 0.57 15.09 -16.31
C THR A 255 1.79 14.30 -16.76
N ASP A 256 1.63 13.54 -17.83
CA ASP A 256 2.71 12.82 -18.51
C ASP A 256 2.90 13.44 -19.88
N ASP A 257 3.94 14.26 -20.02
CA ASP A 257 4.19 15.14 -21.16
C ASP A 257 2.97 16.02 -21.48
N ARG A 258 2.16 15.64 -22.50
CA ARG A 258 0.94 16.34 -22.92
C ARG A 258 -0.35 15.69 -22.41
N THR A 259 -0.27 14.47 -21.87
CA THR A 259 -1.45 13.76 -21.40
C THR A 259 -1.78 14.15 -19.97
N GLU A 260 -2.94 14.75 -19.78
CA GLU A 260 -3.48 15.11 -18.48
C GLU A 260 -4.41 14.01 -17.97
N LYS A 261 -4.15 13.56 -16.76
CA LYS A 261 -4.90 12.49 -16.07
C LYS A 261 -5.40 12.99 -14.73
N GLU A 262 -6.52 12.50 -14.30
CA GLU A 262 -7.02 12.81 -12.95
C GLU A 262 -7.88 11.68 -12.39
N GLY A 263 -8.00 11.66 -11.09
CA GLY A 263 -8.91 10.77 -10.40
C GLY A 263 -9.08 11.17 -8.95
N TRP A 264 -10.17 10.67 -8.37
CA TRP A 264 -10.45 10.83 -6.96
C TRP A 264 -11.15 9.59 -6.43
N TYR A 265 -11.00 9.36 -5.14
CA TYR A 265 -11.84 8.39 -4.44
C TYR A 265 -12.28 8.93 -3.09
N THR A 266 -13.41 8.41 -2.61
CA THR A 266 -13.86 8.54 -1.24
C THR A 266 -14.16 7.14 -0.71
N LEU A 267 -13.64 6.83 0.47
CA LEU A 267 -13.82 5.57 1.17
C LEU A 267 -14.37 5.86 2.55
N ALA A 268 -15.48 5.21 2.89
CA ALA A 268 -16.08 5.27 4.21
C ALA A 268 -16.09 3.90 4.87
N THR A 269 -15.88 3.87 6.18
CA THR A 269 -15.98 2.66 7.00
C THR A 269 -16.85 2.88 8.21
N TYR A 270 -17.54 1.82 8.64
CA TYR A 270 -18.30 1.81 9.88
C TYR A 270 -18.06 0.52 10.66
N SER A 271 -17.56 0.64 11.87
CA SER A 271 -17.29 -0.50 12.75
C SER A 271 -18.57 -0.96 13.46
N LEU A 272 -19.16 -2.06 13.01
CA LEU A 272 -20.33 -2.69 13.62
C LEU A 272 -19.98 -3.25 15.01
N LEU A 273 -18.91 -4.03 15.07
CA LEU A 273 -18.32 -4.52 16.30
C LEU A 273 -16.90 -3.94 16.40
N ARG A 274 -16.61 -3.19 17.47
CA ARG A 274 -15.29 -2.58 17.67
C ARG A 274 -14.21 -3.64 17.50
N GLN A 275 -13.21 -3.33 16.65
CA GLN A 275 -12.03 -4.16 16.37
C GLN A 275 -12.31 -5.56 15.77
N LYS A 276 -13.57 -5.88 15.40
CA LYS A 276 -13.91 -7.20 14.86
C LYS A 276 -14.58 -7.15 13.49
N LEU A 277 -15.63 -6.34 13.34
CA LEU A 277 -16.43 -6.30 12.11
C LEU A 277 -16.61 -4.87 11.63
N GLN A 278 -16.24 -4.61 10.38
CA GLN A 278 -16.27 -3.30 9.75
C GLN A 278 -16.90 -3.39 8.36
N LEU A 279 -17.86 -2.53 8.10
CA LEU A 279 -18.34 -2.27 6.75
C LEU A 279 -17.42 -1.28 6.04
N VAL A 280 -17.27 -1.42 4.74
CA VAL A 280 -16.49 -0.51 3.89
C VAL A 280 -17.25 -0.23 2.61
N GLY A 281 -17.25 1.03 2.19
CA GLY A 281 -17.74 1.49 0.89
C GLY A 281 -16.73 2.42 0.26
N ARG A 282 -16.44 2.28 -1.04
CA ARG A 282 -15.60 3.19 -1.80
C ARG A 282 -16.26 3.55 -3.12
N LEU A 283 -16.25 4.83 -3.43
CA LEU A 283 -16.56 5.37 -4.74
C LEU A 283 -15.30 6.01 -5.30
N GLU A 284 -14.93 5.66 -6.52
CA GLU A 284 -13.79 6.24 -7.19
C GLU A 284 -14.08 6.52 -8.66
N THR A 285 -13.45 7.56 -9.17
CA THR A 285 -13.48 7.90 -10.59
C THR A 285 -12.07 8.22 -11.06
N ILE A 286 -11.69 7.65 -12.18
CA ILE A 286 -10.40 7.90 -12.83
C ILE A 286 -10.62 8.21 -14.31
N ASN A 287 -9.86 9.18 -14.82
CA ASN A 287 -9.75 9.49 -16.25
C ASN A 287 -8.25 9.51 -16.62
N LEU A 288 -7.85 8.61 -17.50
CA LEU A 288 -6.45 8.46 -17.95
C LEU A 288 -6.07 9.42 -19.09
N ASP A 289 -7.03 10.13 -19.66
CA ASP A 289 -6.82 11.27 -20.54
C ASP A 289 -8.06 12.17 -20.45
N ARG A 290 -7.89 13.35 -19.85
CA ARG A 290 -8.99 14.30 -19.62
C ARG A 290 -9.61 14.84 -20.92
N HIS A 291 -8.84 14.81 -22.02
CA HIS A 291 -9.33 15.22 -23.33
C HIS A 291 -10.15 14.12 -24.01
N LEU A 292 -10.14 12.89 -23.46
CA LEU A 292 -10.86 11.73 -23.98
C LEU A 292 -11.87 11.22 -22.93
N PRO A 293 -13.12 11.74 -22.93
CA PRO A 293 -14.15 11.29 -21.97
C PRO A 293 -14.39 9.78 -21.97
N ALA A 294 -14.13 9.11 -23.08
CA ALA A 294 -14.22 7.66 -23.23
C ALA A 294 -13.26 6.87 -22.32
N GLN A 295 -12.22 7.49 -21.79
CA GLN A 295 -11.27 6.87 -20.86
C GLN A 295 -11.65 7.00 -19.38
N LYS A 296 -12.83 7.54 -19.09
CA LYS A 296 -13.34 7.65 -17.72
C LYS A 296 -13.91 6.32 -17.23
N THR A 297 -13.49 5.92 -16.05
CA THR A 297 -14.03 4.76 -15.34
C THR A 297 -14.48 5.18 -13.94
N THR A 298 -15.67 4.76 -13.54
CA THR A 298 -16.18 4.91 -12.18
C THR A 298 -16.30 3.53 -11.54
N ILE A 299 -15.82 3.36 -10.30
CA ILE A 299 -15.84 2.09 -9.60
C ILE A 299 -16.54 2.27 -8.26
N TYR A 300 -17.49 1.40 -8.01
CA TYR A 300 -18.20 1.27 -6.74
C TYR A 300 -17.71 0.02 -6.05
N THR A 301 -17.24 0.14 -4.82
CA THR A 301 -16.84 -1.00 -4.00
C THR A 301 -17.64 -1.02 -2.72
N ALA A 302 -18.23 -2.16 -2.39
CA ALA A 302 -18.85 -2.43 -1.11
C ALA A 302 -18.20 -3.67 -0.49
N GLY A 303 -18.01 -3.69 0.83
CA GLY A 303 -17.36 -4.82 1.46
C GLY A 303 -17.49 -4.90 2.96
N VAL A 304 -16.95 -5.99 3.47
CA VAL A 304 -16.91 -6.31 4.90
C VAL A 304 -15.51 -6.79 5.26
N ASN A 305 -14.99 -6.27 6.36
CA ASN A 305 -13.73 -6.69 6.97
C ASN A 305 -14.02 -7.36 8.31
N TRP A 306 -13.55 -8.59 8.47
CA TRP A 306 -13.57 -9.31 9.73
C TRP A 306 -12.14 -9.48 10.25
N PHE A 307 -11.80 -8.77 11.32
CA PHE A 307 -10.50 -8.83 11.97
C PHE A 307 -10.46 -10.01 12.93
N LEU A 308 -9.63 -11.00 12.64
CA LEU A 308 -9.41 -12.19 13.45
C LEU A 308 -8.41 -11.90 14.58
N THR A 309 -7.36 -11.14 14.24
CA THR A 309 -6.35 -10.58 15.13
C THR A 309 -5.95 -9.20 14.64
N GLU A 310 -5.02 -8.51 15.30
CA GLU A 310 -4.47 -7.24 14.83
C GLU A 310 -3.81 -7.33 13.44
N LYS A 311 -3.32 -8.51 13.04
CA LYS A 311 -2.58 -8.73 11.79
C LYS A 311 -3.26 -9.70 10.81
N SER A 312 -4.32 -10.37 11.25
CA SER A 312 -5.04 -11.37 10.46
C SER A 312 -6.49 -10.96 10.25
N LYS A 313 -6.98 -11.06 9.04
CA LYS A 313 -8.34 -10.64 8.68
C LYS A 313 -8.89 -11.43 7.50
N LEU A 314 -10.22 -11.51 7.44
CA LEU A 314 -10.97 -11.92 6.28
C LEU A 314 -11.67 -10.69 5.69
N GLN A 315 -11.55 -10.49 4.38
CA GLN A 315 -12.19 -9.40 3.66
C GLN A 315 -13.03 -9.96 2.52
N ALA A 316 -14.25 -9.41 2.35
CA ALA A 316 -15.08 -9.67 1.19
C ALA A 316 -15.42 -8.34 0.53
N ASN A 317 -15.20 -8.21 -0.78
CA ASN A 317 -15.54 -7.02 -1.54
C ASN A 317 -16.34 -7.41 -2.79
N TYR A 318 -17.29 -6.54 -3.14
CA TYR A 318 -17.93 -6.52 -4.44
C TYR A 318 -17.57 -5.21 -5.14
N GLU A 319 -17.09 -5.31 -6.36
CA GLU A 319 -16.70 -4.17 -7.19
C GLU A 319 -17.55 -4.14 -8.46
N TYR A 320 -18.10 -2.96 -8.76
CA TYR A 320 -18.81 -2.67 -10.01
C TYR A 320 -18.06 -1.54 -10.74
N HIS A 321 -17.56 -1.84 -11.93
CA HIS A 321 -16.81 -0.93 -12.78
C HIS A 321 -17.67 -0.48 -13.93
N GLN A 322 -17.98 0.80 -13.96
CA GLN A 322 -18.71 1.47 -15.04
C GLN A 322 -17.70 2.20 -15.92
N THR A 323 -17.60 1.80 -17.18
CA THR A 323 -16.68 2.40 -18.15
C THR A 323 -17.45 3.26 -19.13
N ALA A 324 -16.92 4.44 -19.48
CA ALA A 324 -17.58 5.33 -20.44
C ALA A 324 -17.60 4.74 -21.86
N SER A 325 -16.64 3.85 -22.19
CA SER A 325 -16.60 3.09 -23.43
C SER A 325 -16.30 1.64 -23.11
N GLY A 326 -17.21 0.75 -23.46
CA GLY A 326 -17.09 -0.69 -23.23
C GLY A 326 -18.11 -1.24 -22.21
N PRO A 327 -18.08 -2.55 -21.99
CA PRO A 327 -19.01 -3.19 -21.08
C PRO A 327 -18.66 -2.88 -19.60
N ASP A 328 -19.68 -2.83 -18.77
CA ASP A 328 -19.52 -2.76 -17.33
C ASP A 328 -18.97 -4.10 -16.80
N ARG A 329 -18.09 -4.04 -15.80
CA ARG A 329 -17.46 -5.20 -15.21
C ARG A 329 -17.82 -5.34 -13.75
N GLN A 330 -17.89 -6.57 -13.29
CA GLN A 330 -18.20 -6.89 -11.90
C GLN A 330 -17.17 -7.88 -11.37
N ALA A 331 -16.83 -7.74 -10.09
CA ALA A 331 -15.97 -8.68 -9.41
C ALA A 331 -16.45 -8.90 -7.97
N ALA A 332 -16.51 -10.16 -7.55
CA ALA A 332 -16.63 -10.54 -6.15
C ALA A 332 -15.27 -11.10 -5.70
N LEU A 333 -14.76 -10.57 -4.60
CA LEU A 333 -13.42 -10.87 -4.10
C LEU A 333 -13.52 -11.33 -2.66
N LEU A 334 -12.81 -12.38 -2.33
CA LEU A 334 -12.61 -12.87 -0.96
C LEU A 334 -11.12 -12.95 -0.68
N LEU A 335 -10.66 -12.44 0.46
CA LEU A 335 -9.26 -12.45 0.84
C LEU A 335 -9.10 -12.87 2.29
N LEU A 336 -8.28 -13.89 2.52
CA LEU A 336 -7.79 -14.28 3.84
C LEU A 336 -6.35 -13.77 4.00
N GLN A 337 -6.12 -12.93 5.00
CA GLN A 337 -4.78 -12.49 5.42
C GLN A 337 -4.43 -13.17 6.73
N LEU A 338 -3.25 -13.80 6.76
CA LEU A 338 -2.63 -14.34 7.97
C LEU A 338 -1.31 -13.62 8.19
N GLY A 339 -1.16 -12.94 9.34
CA GLY A 339 0.00 -12.13 9.71
C GLY A 339 0.55 -12.48 11.09
N PHE A 340 1.84 -12.22 11.28
CA PHE A 340 2.58 -12.42 12.54
C PHE A 340 3.53 -11.28 12.86
#